data_76523dac756fc0b1438daed6b28d897e
#
_entry.id   76523dac756fc0b1438daed6b28d897e
#
_cell.length_a   1.000
_cell.length_b   1.000
_cell.length_c   1.000
_cell.angle_alpha   90.00
_cell.angle_beta   90.00
_cell.angle_gamma   90.00
#
_symmetry.space_group_name_H-M   'P 1'
#
loop_
_entity.id
_entity.type
_entity.pdbx_description
1 polymer ?
#
loop_
_entity_poly.entity_id
_entity_poly.type
_entity_poly.pdbx_seq_one_letter_code
_entity_poly.pdbx_strand_id
1 'polypeptide(L)'
;MNWIIVGSFLGFLAVLLGAAGSHWFSSLLSETGKETYTTAFRFHALHSILILIVTLMRSSLDAPVKAFSLCPWFLFLGILFFSGSLYLLPLSGISYFGIIAPIGGLFFMLGWLSLAYGGFQVRQVKLKGDLID
;
A
#
# COMPACT_ATOMS: atom_id res chain seq x y z
N MET A 1 12.04 10.92 3.19
CA MET A 1 11.26 10.70 1.93
C MET A 1 9.92 11.41 2.08
N ASN A 2 9.50 12.19 1.08
CA ASN A 2 8.19 12.87 1.11
C ASN A 2 7.11 11.87 0.67
N TRP A 3 6.41 11.31 1.65
CA TRP A 3 5.40 10.28 1.41
C TRP A 3 4.13 10.78 0.72
N ILE A 4 3.87 12.10 0.77
CA ILE A 4 2.77 12.68 -0.03
C ILE A 4 3.09 12.56 -1.51
N ILE A 5 4.31 12.92 -1.94
CA ILE A 5 4.73 12.79 -3.34
C ILE A 5 4.69 11.32 -3.78
N VAL A 6 5.25 10.42 -2.96
CA VAL A 6 5.29 8.97 -3.27
C VAL A 6 3.88 8.39 -3.38
N GLY A 7 3.01 8.64 -2.40
CA GLY A 7 1.64 8.15 -2.42
C GLY A 7 0.82 8.70 -3.60
N SER A 8 0.99 9.99 -3.92
CA SER A 8 0.33 10.61 -5.08
C SER A 8 0.80 10.00 -6.40
N PHE A 9 2.12 9.77 -6.55
CA PHE A 9 2.67 9.13 -7.74
C PHE A 9 2.21 7.67 -7.88
N LEU A 10 2.18 6.92 -6.79
CA LEU A 10 1.62 5.57 -6.79
C LEU A 10 0.13 5.58 -7.15
N GLY A 11 -0.65 6.53 -6.63
CA GLY A 11 -2.05 6.70 -7.01
C GLY A 11 -2.22 7.01 -8.50
N PHE A 12 -1.39 7.90 -9.05
CA PHE A 12 -1.35 8.16 -10.49
C PHE A 12 -1.04 6.89 -11.29
N LEU A 13 -0.02 6.13 -10.89
CA LEU A 13 0.33 4.85 -11.53
C LEU A 13 -0.81 3.83 -11.42
N ALA A 14 -1.52 3.78 -10.30
CA ALA A 14 -2.66 2.89 -10.15
C ALA A 14 -3.76 3.21 -11.18
N VAL A 15 -4.10 4.49 -11.39
CA VAL A 15 -5.06 4.91 -12.40
C VAL A 15 -4.58 4.55 -13.81
N LEU A 16 -3.32 4.82 -14.13
CA LEU A 16 -2.73 4.52 -15.42
C LEU A 16 -2.75 3.01 -15.72
N LEU A 17 -2.32 2.18 -14.76
CA LEU A 17 -2.31 0.71 -14.90
C LEU A 17 -3.72 0.13 -14.93
N GLY A 18 -4.66 0.69 -14.17
CA GLY A 18 -6.06 0.30 -14.22
C GLY A 18 -6.68 0.55 -15.58
N ALA A 19 -6.44 1.72 -16.18
CA ALA A 19 -6.87 2.05 -17.53
C ALA A 19 -6.21 1.14 -18.57
N ALA A 20 -4.90 0.89 -18.45
CA ALA A 20 -4.17 -0.01 -19.34
C ALA A 20 -4.73 -1.45 -19.29
N GLY A 21 -5.05 -1.95 -18.09
CA GLY A 21 -5.65 -3.26 -17.91
C GLY A 21 -7.01 -3.40 -18.60
N SER A 22 -7.83 -2.38 -18.51
CA SER A 22 -9.18 -2.38 -19.09
C SER A 22 -9.20 -2.20 -20.60
N HIS A 23 -8.28 -1.42 -21.16
CA HIS A 23 -8.29 -1.05 -22.57
C HIS A 23 -7.24 -1.77 -23.41
N TRP A 24 -5.98 -1.78 -22.98
CA TRP A 24 -4.87 -2.31 -23.79
C TRP A 24 -4.59 -3.78 -23.54
N PHE A 25 -4.69 -4.23 -22.30
CA PHE A 25 -4.33 -5.61 -21.93
C PHE A 25 -5.54 -6.54 -21.89
N SER A 26 -6.76 -6.04 -21.93
CA SER A 26 -7.98 -6.86 -21.80
C SER A 26 -8.11 -7.95 -22.85
N SER A 27 -7.63 -7.71 -24.08
CA SER A 27 -7.61 -8.71 -25.16
C SER A 27 -6.44 -9.68 -25.10
N LEU A 28 -5.38 -9.34 -24.36
CA LEU A 28 -4.15 -10.15 -24.25
C LEU A 28 -4.19 -11.10 -23.06
N LEU A 29 -5.02 -10.80 -22.06
CA LEU A 29 -5.10 -11.56 -20.82
C LEU A 29 -6.19 -12.62 -20.88
N SER A 30 -5.88 -13.83 -20.37
CA SER A 30 -6.90 -14.83 -20.04
C SER A 30 -7.84 -14.34 -18.96
N GLU A 31 -9.00 -14.97 -18.74
CA GLU A 31 -9.93 -14.58 -17.67
C GLU A 31 -9.26 -14.59 -16.28
N THR A 32 -8.49 -15.65 -15.96
CA THR A 32 -7.71 -15.73 -14.73
C THR A 32 -6.64 -14.62 -14.66
N GLY A 33 -6.02 -14.27 -15.80
CA GLY A 33 -5.06 -13.18 -15.91
C GLY A 33 -5.70 -11.82 -15.61
N LYS A 34 -6.92 -11.58 -16.08
CA LYS A 34 -7.68 -10.36 -15.78
C LYS A 34 -8.02 -10.24 -14.29
N GLU A 35 -8.43 -11.34 -13.66
CA GLU A 35 -8.70 -11.37 -12.22
C GLU A 35 -7.45 -11.05 -11.40
N THR A 36 -6.31 -11.66 -11.77
CA THR A 36 -5.00 -11.43 -11.14
C THR A 36 -4.58 -9.97 -11.27
N TYR A 37 -4.67 -9.42 -12.48
CA TYR A 37 -4.35 -8.02 -12.78
C TYR A 37 -5.27 -7.06 -12.01
N THR A 38 -6.56 -7.36 -11.95
CA THR A 38 -7.55 -6.56 -11.20
C THR A 38 -7.26 -6.58 -9.71
N THR A 39 -6.83 -7.72 -9.17
CA THR A 39 -6.39 -7.84 -7.77
C THR A 39 -5.18 -6.94 -7.51
N ALA A 40 -4.16 -6.96 -8.40
CA ALA A 40 -3.02 -6.05 -8.33
C ALA A 40 -3.45 -4.59 -8.25
N PHE A 41 -4.34 -4.17 -9.15
CA PHE A 41 -4.85 -2.80 -9.21
C PHE A 41 -5.59 -2.39 -7.92
N ARG A 42 -6.47 -3.25 -7.40
CA ARG A 42 -7.24 -2.95 -6.17
C ARG A 42 -6.32 -2.73 -4.98
N PHE A 43 -5.34 -3.61 -4.78
CA PHE A 43 -4.38 -3.49 -3.69
C PHE A 43 -3.46 -2.29 -3.88
N HIS A 44 -3.01 -2.01 -5.09
CA HIS A 44 -2.20 -0.84 -5.41
C HIS A 44 -2.95 0.47 -5.07
N ALA A 45 -4.14 0.66 -5.58
CA ALA A 45 -4.94 1.86 -5.37
C ALA A 45 -5.26 2.07 -3.88
N LEU A 46 -5.75 1.02 -3.19
CA LEU A 46 -6.09 1.07 -1.76
C LEU A 46 -4.89 1.52 -0.92
N HIS A 47 -3.73 0.90 -1.12
CA HIS A 47 -2.57 1.15 -0.27
C HIS A 47 -1.84 2.45 -0.64
N SER A 48 -1.98 2.94 -1.88
CA SER A 48 -1.53 4.30 -2.25
C SER A 48 -2.31 5.37 -1.48
N ILE A 49 -3.63 5.23 -1.39
CA ILE A 49 -4.48 6.12 -0.58
C ILE A 49 -4.12 6.00 0.90
N LEU A 50 -3.89 4.80 1.40
CA LEU A 50 -3.51 4.60 2.80
C LEU A 50 -2.17 5.26 3.14
N ILE A 51 -1.19 5.27 2.24
CA ILE A 51 0.08 6.00 2.41
C ILE A 51 -0.20 7.49 2.61
N LEU A 52 -1.09 8.10 1.82
CA LEU A 52 -1.46 9.51 1.97
C LEU A 52 -2.15 9.78 3.30
N ILE A 53 -3.12 8.94 3.67
CA ILE A 53 -3.86 9.07 4.94
C ILE A 53 -2.90 9.01 6.13
N VAL A 54 -2.03 7.99 6.20
CA VAL A 54 -1.07 7.83 7.30
C VAL A 54 -0.09 9.00 7.37
N THR A 55 0.33 9.51 6.22
CA THR A 55 1.23 10.66 6.15
C THR A 55 0.57 11.92 6.69
N LEU A 56 -0.70 12.18 6.33
CA LEU A 56 -1.47 13.29 6.84
C LEU A 56 -1.77 13.16 8.35
N MET A 57 -2.17 11.97 8.79
CA MET A 57 -2.35 11.69 10.22
C MET A 57 -1.09 11.99 11.02
N ARG A 58 0.08 11.53 10.53
CA ARG A 58 1.36 11.79 11.18
C ARG A 58 1.69 13.27 11.26
N SER A 59 1.39 14.05 10.22
CA SER A 59 1.66 15.50 10.20
C SER A 59 0.77 16.30 11.15
N SER A 60 -0.36 15.72 11.58
CA SER A 60 -1.30 16.35 12.54
C SER A 60 -1.01 15.99 14.00
N LEU A 61 0.05 15.26 14.29
CA LEU A 61 0.44 14.86 15.63
C LEU A 61 1.52 15.81 16.18
N ASP A 62 1.35 16.26 17.43
CA ASP A 62 2.32 17.11 18.13
C ASP A 62 3.62 16.37 18.45
N ALA A 63 3.56 15.06 18.60
CA ALA A 63 4.72 14.20 18.89
C ALA A 63 4.90 13.11 17.83
N PRO A 64 6.16 12.80 17.46
CA PRO A 64 6.45 11.78 16.47
C PRO A 64 6.15 10.37 16.99
N VAL A 65 5.28 9.64 16.30
CA VAL A 65 4.98 8.23 16.56
C VAL A 65 5.74 7.37 15.54
N LYS A 66 6.73 6.58 16.02
CA LYS A 66 7.60 5.77 15.16
C LYS A 66 6.83 4.80 14.26
N ALA A 67 5.74 4.21 14.77
CA ALA A 67 4.91 3.30 14.01
C ALA A 67 4.33 3.96 12.75
N PHE A 68 3.84 5.20 12.83
CA PHE A 68 3.38 5.95 11.67
C PHE A 68 4.50 6.35 10.70
N SER A 69 5.75 6.36 11.16
CA SER A 69 6.90 6.59 10.29
C SER A 69 7.29 5.35 9.48
N LEU A 70 7.07 4.15 10.04
CA LEU A 70 7.38 2.87 9.40
C LEU A 70 6.26 2.37 8.47
N CYS A 71 5.01 2.68 8.81
CA CYS A 71 3.83 2.23 8.07
C CYS A 71 3.93 2.51 6.56
N PRO A 72 4.23 3.74 6.07
CA PRO A 72 4.33 4.01 4.64
C PRO A 72 5.41 3.19 3.93
N TRP A 73 6.51 2.84 4.60
CA TRP A 73 7.54 1.98 4.05
C TRP A 73 7.02 0.56 3.80
N PHE A 74 6.32 -0.01 4.77
CA PHE A 74 5.72 -1.33 4.61
C PHE A 74 4.67 -1.35 3.49
N LEU A 75 3.82 -0.33 3.42
CA LEU A 75 2.81 -0.22 2.36
C LEU A 75 3.45 -0.07 0.98
N PHE A 76 4.51 0.73 0.85
CA PHE A 76 5.27 0.90 -0.39
C PHE A 76 5.89 -0.42 -0.86
N LEU A 77 6.57 -1.14 0.04
CA LEU A 77 7.15 -2.46 -0.27
C LEU A 77 6.05 -3.48 -0.61
N GLY A 78 4.90 -3.41 0.07
CA GLY A 78 3.74 -4.21 -0.27
C GLY A 78 3.25 -3.95 -1.70
N ILE A 79 3.10 -2.69 -2.11
CA ILE A 79 2.72 -2.33 -3.49
C ILE A 79 3.75 -2.88 -4.49
N LEU A 80 5.05 -2.68 -4.20
CA LEU A 80 6.11 -3.11 -5.10
C LEU A 80 6.12 -4.62 -5.31
N PHE A 81 6.10 -5.40 -4.22
CA PHE A 81 6.24 -6.86 -4.28
C PHE A 81 4.90 -7.58 -4.54
N PHE A 82 3.78 -7.12 -3.98
CA PHE A 82 2.48 -7.74 -4.21
C PHE A 82 1.87 -7.29 -5.54
N SER A 83 1.54 -6.01 -5.65
CA SER A 83 0.85 -5.51 -6.84
C SER A 83 1.76 -5.55 -8.07
N GLY A 84 3.05 -5.20 -7.91
CA GLY A 84 4.03 -5.27 -9.00
C GLY A 84 4.16 -6.68 -9.57
N SER A 85 4.30 -7.69 -8.71
CA SER A 85 4.38 -9.09 -9.17
C SER A 85 3.09 -9.58 -9.83
N LEU A 86 1.92 -9.22 -9.28
CA LEU A 86 0.62 -9.61 -9.84
C LEU A 86 0.26 -8.88 -11.15
N TYR A 87 0.83 -7.69 -11.41
CA TYR A 87 0.74 -7.08 -12.74
C TYR A 87 1.60 -7.83 -13.76
N LEU A 88 2.83 -8.20 -13.37
CA LEU A 88 3.78 -8.83 -14.27
C LEU A 88 3.44 -10.29 -14.56
N LEU A 89 2.86 -11.01 -13.59
CA LEU A 89 2.55 -12.43 -13.74
C LEU A 89 1.70 -12.75 -14.98
N PRO A 90 0.52 -12.14 -15.19
CA PRO A 90 -0.30 -12.46 -16.36
C PRO A 90 0.22 -11.86 -17.67
N LEU A 91 1.01 -10.78 -17.61
CA LEU A 91 1.57 -10.15 -18.81
C LEU A 91 2.80 -10.89 -19.34
N SER A 92 3.65 -11.43 -18.46
CA SER A 92 4.88 -12.13 -18.83
C SER A 92 4.73 -13.64 -18.95
N GLY A 93 3.73 -14.24 -18.29
CA GLY A 93 3.58 -15.69 -18.15
C GLY A 93 4.63 -16.34 -17.24
N ILE A 94 5.49 -15.56 -16.56
CA ILE A 94 6.58 -16.07 -15.72
C ILE A 94 6.05 -16.39 -14.31
N SER A 95 5.97 -17.67 -13.98
CA SER A 95 5.41 -18.18 -12.71
C SER A 95 6.12 -17.67 -11.45
N TYR A 96 7.40 -17.30 -11.54
CA TYR A 96 8.17 -16.78 -10.41
C TYR A 96 7.55 -15.51 -9.78
N PHE A 97 6.86 -14.69 -10.55
CA PHE A 97 6.16 -13.52 -10.00
C PHE A 97 5.06 -13.91 -9.01
N GLY A 98 4.44 -15.08 -9.17
CA GLY A 98 3.46 -15.59 -8.21
C GLY A 98 4.05 -15.91 -6.84
N ILE A 99 5.34 -16.30 -6.78
CA ILE A 99 6.05 -16.63 -5.54
C ILE A 99 6.40 -15.36 -4.75
N ILE A 100 6.56 -14.21 -5.43
CA ILE A 100 6.90 -12.93 -4.81
C ILE A 100 5.68 -12.30 -4.14
N ALA A 101 4.48 -12.49 -4.68
CA ALA A 101 3.26 -11.86 -4.18
C ALA A 101 3.00 -12.10 -2.67
N PRO A 102 3.14 -13.32 -2.10
CA PRO A 102 2.97 -13.53 -0.66
C PRO A 102 3.89 -12.68 0.22
N ILE A 103 5.13 -12.43 -0.22
CA ILE A 103 6.08 -11.56 0.50
C ILE A 103 5.53 -10.13 0.56
N GLY A 104 4.99 -9.63 -0.56
CA GLY A 104 4.33 -8.33 -0.60
C GLY A 104 3.09 -8.26 0.29
N GLY A 105 2.32 -9.36 0.37
CA GLY A 105 1.19 -9.50 1.28
C GLY A 105 1.58 -9.38 2.75
N LEU A 106 2.73 -9.97 3.15
CA LEU A 106 3.28 -9.80 4.49
C LEU A 106 3.62 -8.33 4.78
N PHE A 107 4.20 -7.61 3.82
CA PHE A 107 4.45 -6.18 3.99
C PHE A 107 3.17 -5.37 4.18
N PHE A 108 2.10 -5.66 3.46
CA PHE A 108 0.81 -5.02 3.71
C PHE A 108 0.30 -5.29 5.11
N MET A 109 0.35 -6.54 5.58
CA MET A 109 -0.04 -6.90 6.95
C MET A 109 0.78 -6.14 8.00
N LEU A 110 2.10 -6.04 7.83
CA LEU A 110 2.97 -5.24 8.71
C LEU A 110 2.61 -3.75 8.67
N GLY A 111 2.23 -3.22 7.52
CA GLY A 111 1.74 -1.85 7.38
C GLY A 111 0.49 -1.60 8.21
N TRP A 112 -0.51 -2.47 8.11
CA TRP A 112 -1.74 -2.39 8.89
C TRP A 112 -1.50 -2.55 10.39
N LEU A 113 -0.66 -3.51 10.82
CA LEU A 113 -0.29 -3.67 12.22
C LEU A 113 0.46 -2.46 12.76
N SER A 114 1.35 -1.87 11.94
CA SER A 114 2.06 -0.64 12.30
C SER A 114 1.10 0.54 12.49
N LEU A 115 0.07 0.64 11.64
CA LEU A 115 -0.97 1.65 11.77
C LEU A 115 -1.80 1.47 13.05
N ALA A 116 -2.23 0.24 13.35
CA ALA A 116 -2.98 -0.09 14.55
C ALA A 116 -2.16 0.22 15.83
N TYR A 117 -0.89 -0.18 15.85
CA TYR A 117 0.01 0.08 16.96
C TYR A 117 0.28 1.60 17.15
N GLY A 118 0.41 2.33 16.05
CA GLY A 118 0.53 3.80 16.09
C GLY A 118 -0.69 4.46 16.73
N GLY A 119 -1.90 4.02 16.37
CA GLY A 119 -3.13 4.49 16.99
C GLY A 119 -3.20 4.22 18.50
N PHE A 120 -2.74 3.03 18.93
CA PHE A 120 -2.64 2.70 20.35
C PHE A 120 -1.64 3.64 21.08
N GLN A 121 -0.47 3.92 20.49
CA GLN A 121 0.52 4.83 21.08
C GLN A 121 -0.03 6.25 21.26
N VAL A 122 -0.74 6.80 20.25
CA VAL A 122 -1.37 8.13 20.34
C VAL A 122 -2.35 8.20 21.50
N ARG A 123 -3.20 7.17 21.65
CA ARG A 123 -4.16 7.09 22.77
C ARG A 123 -3.46 7.12 24.13
N GLN A 124 -2.35 6.39 24.30
CA GLN A 124 -1.61 6.36 25.56
C GLN A 124 -0.99 7.71 25.92
N VAL A 125 -0.46 8.43 24.92
CA VAL A 125 0.10 9.78 25.13
C VAL A 125 -0.99 10.74 25.59
N LYS A 126 -2.16 10.73 24.96
CA LYS A 126 -3.29 11.61 25.31
C LYS A 126 -3.79 11.35 26.74
N LEU A 127 -3.99 10.07 27.11
CA LEU A 127 -4.43 9.72 28.47
C LEU A 127 -3.44 10.14 29.56
N LYS A 128 -2.13 10.14 29.27
CA LYS A 128 -1.12 10.64 30.22
C LYS A 128 -1.14 12.16 30.37
N GLY A 129 -1.40 12.90 29.29
CA GLY A 129 -1.57 14.35 29.33
C GLY A 129 -2.75 14.74 30.22
N ASP A 130 -3.91 14.14 29.98
CA ASP A 130 -5.17 14.43 30.73
C ASP A 130 -5.10 14.09 32.24
N LEU A 131 -4.06 13.36 32.69
CA LEU A 131 -3.85 13.01 34.13
C LEU A 131 -2.90 13.99 34.85
N ILE A 132 -2.26 14.88 34.11
CA ILE A 132 -1.24 15.82 34.65
C ILE A 132 -1.79 17.25 34.76
N ASP A 133 -2.85 17.55 34.01
CA ASP A 133 -3.62 18.80 34.05
C ASP A 133 -4.76 18.71 35.07
#